data_9bb3d67edfc2f0de925b007a72815b09
#
_entry.id   9bb3d67edfc2f0de925b007a72815b09
#
_cell.length_a   1.000
_cell.length_b   1.000
_cell.length_c   1.000
_cell.angle_alpha   90.00
_cell.angle_beta   90.00
_cell.angle_gamma   90.00
#
_symmetry.space_group_name_H-M   'P 1'
#
loop_
_entity.id
_entity.type
_entity.pdbx_description
1 polymer ?
#
loop_
_entity_poly.entity_id
_entity_poly.type
_entity_poly.pdbx_seq_one_letter_code
_entity_poly.pdbx_strand_id
1 'polypeptide(L)'
;MSGENTMWVIKLGGSVTHHDILLKWLQLVARWGDGKVIIVPGGGVYANAVREFQQMRQSLPSGHLSDVHAHALAIYAMDQMARSLVAMLPELTLVRNPLEIAERGWQHRGLVWLPSEMALNPELWAGTALPESWETTSDSLAAWLACQLEASHLLLVKSDDRLLQQQPSHALAALQADGIVDTGLSSILPQATFQTWVMHHSHVGQFEPGLDAQILSGLVTLPHQS
;
A
#
# COMPACT_ATOMS: atom_id res chain seq x y z
N MET A 1 -16.24 27.41 1.53
CA MET A 1 -16.25 25.95 1.34
C MET A 1 -14.83 25.50 1.60
N SER A 2 -14.56 24.98 2.80
CA SER A 2 -13.29 24.37 3.17
C SER A 2 -13.15 23.10 2.31
N GLY A 3 -12.26 23.13 1.33
CA GLY A 3 -11.88 21.91 0.63
C GLY A 3 -11.25 20.97 1.64
N GLU A 4 -11.98 19.96 2.07
CA GLU A 4 -11.42 18.87 2.85
C GLU A 4 -10.24 18.32 2.07
N ASN A 5 -9.10 18.31 2.71
CA ASN A 5 -7.86 17.80 2.12
C ASN A 5 -7.99 16.28 2.05
N THR A 6 -8.62 15.76 1.00
CA THR A 6 -9.00 14.36 0.86
C THR A 6 -7.80 13.58 0.29
N MET A 7 -6.84 13.23 1.16
CA MET A 7 -5.69 12.41 0.77
C MET A 7 -6.09 10.93 0.68
N TRP A 8 -5.72 10.29 -0.42
CA TRP A 8 -5.86 8.86 -0.66
C TRP A 8 -4.52 8.14 -0.60
N VAL A 9 -4.47 7.07 0.15
CA VAL A 9 -3.38 6.08 0.06
C VAL A 9 -3.93 4.86 -0.66
N ILE A 10 -3.38 4.55 -1.84
CA ILE A 10 -3.77 3.39 -2.63
C ILE A 10 -2.62 2.38 -2.61
N LYS A 11 -2.83 1.26 -1.94
CA LYS A 11 -1.89 0.15 -1.96
C LYS A 11 -2.17 -0.73 -3.16
N LEU A 12 -1.20 -0.89 -4.04
CA LEU A 12 -1.25 -1.84 -5.14
C LEU A 12 -0.52 -3.13 -4.74
N GLY A 13 -1.25 -4.23 -4.60
CA GLY A 13 -0.70 -5.53 -4.22
C GLY A 13 0.42 -5.98 -5.16
N GLY A 14 1.45 -6.67 -4.64
CA GLY A 14 2.56 -7.16 -5.45
C GLY A 14 2.10 -8.11 -6.56
N SER A 15 1.06 -8.89 -6.34
CA SER A 15 0.45 -9.79 -7.34
C SER A 15 -0.30 -9.04 -8.46
N VAL A 16 -0.79 -7.82 -8.20
CA VAL A 16 -1.44 -6.97 -9.21
C VAL A 16 -0.47 -6.61 -10.34
N THR A 17 0.84 -6.59 -10.07
CA THR A 17 1.87 -6.27 -11.05
C THR A 17 2.01 -7.30 -12.19
N HIS A 18 1.42 -8.47 -12.05
CA HIS A 18 1.38 -9.50 -13.09
C HIS A 18 0.19 -9.36 -14.06
N HIS A 19 -0.67 -8.38 -13.85
CA HIS A 19 -1.89 -8.19 -14.62
C HIS A 19 -1.83 -6.92 -15.46
N ASP A 20 -2.36 -6.94 -16.68
CA ASP A 20 -2.48 -5.79 -17.58
C ASP A 20 -3.28 -4.62 -16.96
N ILE A 21 -4.12 -4.94 -15.98
CA ILE A 21 -4.92 -3.97 -15.22
C ILE A 21 -4.05 -2.99 -14.43
N LEU A 22 -2.79 -3.32 -14.12
CA LEU A 22 -1.87 -2.43 -13.41
C LEU A 22 -1.77 -1.07 -14.10
N LEU A 23 -1.56 -1.06 -15.42
CA LEU A 23 -1.41 0.20 -16.15
C LEU A 23 -2.67 1.06 -16.06
N LYS A 24 -3.87 0.45 -16.03
CA LYS A 24 -5.13 1.18 -15.82
C LYS A 24 -5.18 1.86 -14.44
N TRP A 25 -4.70 1.19 -13.39
CA TRP A 25 -4.58 1.78 -12.05
C TRP A 25 -3.62 2.97 -12.03
N LEU A 26 -2.46 2.83 -12.67
CA LEU A 26 -1.48 3.93 -12.76
C LEU A 26 -2.05 5.13 -13.54
N GLN A 27 -2.69 4.88 -14.68
CA GLN A 27 -3.35 5.92 -15.50
C GLN A 27 -4.49 6.62 -14.76
N LEU A 28 -5.27 5.87 -13.97
CA LEU A 28 -6.32 6.42 -13.12
C LEU A 28 -5.74 7.42 -12.12
N VAL A 29 -4.67 7.04 -11.42
CA VAL A 29 -4.00 7.89 -10.44
C VAL A 29 -3.36 9.11 -11.12
N ALA A 30 -2.72 8.95 -12.28
CA ALA A 30 -2.17 10.06 -13.06
C ALA A 30 -3.26 11.03 -13.54
N ARG A 31 -4.46 10.52 -13.83
CA ARG A 31 -5.59 11.33 -14.31
C ARG A 31 -6.29 12.09 -13.16
N TRP A 32 -6.55 11.42 -12.04
CA TRP A 32 -7.43 11.91 -10.98
C TRP A 32 -6.71 12.24 -9.66
N GLY A 33 -5.43 11.91 -9.56
CA GLY A 33 -4.68 12.02 -8.29
C GLY A 33 -4.58 13.46 -7.79
N ASP A 34 -4.32 14.41 -8.68
CA ASP A 34 -4.29 15.86 -8.41
C ASP A 34 -3.46 16.22 -7.17
N GLY A 35 -2.36 15.48 -6.94
CA GLY A 35 -1.51 15.58 -5.75
C GLY A 35 -2.09 15.01 -4.46
N LYS A 36 -3.28 14.42 -4.53
CA LYS A 36 -4.03 13.89 -3.37
C LYS A 36 -4.00 12.36 -3.30
N VAL A 37 -3.24 11.72 -4.18
CA VAL A 37 -3.13 10.26 -4.21
C VAL A 37 -1.69 9.84 -4.12
N ILE A 38 -1.43 8.91 -3.20
CA ILE A 38 -0.14 8.25 -3.06
C ILE A 38 -0.32 6.75 -3.28
N ILE A 39 0.42 6.21 -4.24
CA ILE A 39 0.53 4.77 -4.44
C ILE A 39 1.58 4.21 -3.48
N VAL A 40 1.19 3.19 -2.72
CA VAL A 40 2.10 2.32 -1.97
C VAL A 40 2.26 1.02 -2.76
N PRO A 41 3.43 0.77 -3.34
CA PRO A 41 3.65 -0.45 -4.10
C PRO A 41 3.84 -1.67 -3.18
N GLY A 42 3.31 -2.82 -3.55
CA GLY A 42 3.78 -4.09 -2.97
C GLY A 42 5.16 -4.46 -3.52
N GLY A 43 5.92 -5.28 -2.79
CA GLY A 43 7.26 -5.66 -3.24
C GLY A 43 7.30 -6.56 -4.49
N GLY A 44 6.20 -7.27 -4.80
CA GLY A 44 6.05 -8.09 -6.00
C GLY A 44 7.19 -9.08 -6.19
N VAL A 45 7.66 -9.22 -7.42
CA VAL A 45 8.75 -10.14 -7.80
C VAL A 45 10.06 -9.86 -7.04
N TYR A 46 10.33 -8.60 -6.69
CA TYR A 46 11.53 -8.22 -5.95
C TYR A 46 11.50 -8.74 -4.51
N ALA A 47 10.35 -8.64 -3.81
CA ALA A 47 10.21 -9.18 -2.46
C ALA A 47 10.13 -10.70 -2.45
N ASN A 48 9.60 -11.33 -3.51
CA ASN A 48 9.63 -12.79 -3.66
C ASN A 48 11.07 -13.29 -3.75
N ALA A 49 11.95 -12.62 -4.49
CA ALA A 49 13.37 -12.96 -4.55
C ALA A 49 14.04 -12.89 -3.16
N VAL A 50 13.66 -11.92 -2.32
CA VAL A 50 14.16 -11.84 -0.93
C VAL A 50 13.70 -13.06 -0.12
N ARG A 51 12.42 -13.47 -0.22
CA ARG A 51 11.90 -14.66 0.48
C ARG A 51 12.60 -15.93 0.03
N GLU A 52 12.76 -16.12 -1.27
CA GLU A 52 13.46 -17.27 -1.84
C GLU A 52 14.92 -17.32 -1.37
N PHE A 53 15.60 -16.17 -1.36
CA PHE A 53 16.96 -16.09 -0.85
C PHE A 53 17.04 -16.43 0.63
N GLN A 54 16.13 -15.91 1.46
CA GLN A 54 16.08 -16.24 2.88
C GLN A 54 15.85 -17.73 3.11
N GLN A 55 14.87 -18.33 2.42
CA GLN A 55 14.58 -19.77 2.51
C GLN A 55 15.79 -20.63 2.09
N MET A 56 16.45 -20.26 1.01
CA MET A 56 17.67 -20.92 0.56
C MET A 56 18.76 -20.85 1.64
N ARG A 57 18.96 -19.69 2.27
CA ARG A 57 19.96 -19.50 3.32
C ARG A 57 19.64 -20.27 4.60
N GLN A 58 18.37 -20.39 4.97
CA GLN A 58 17.95 -21.17 6.15
C GLN A 58 18.24 -22.66 6.03
N SER A 59 18.34 -23.20 4.82
CA SER A 59 18.68 -24.61 4.58
C SER A 59 20.18 -24.92 4.71
N LEU A 60 21.04 -23.91 4.85
CA LEU A 60 22.50 -24.07 4.93
C LEU A 60 22.99 -24.07 6.38
N PRO A 61 24.17 -24.67 6.67
CA PRO A 61 24.70 -24.76 8.04
C PRO A 61 25.04 -23.41 8.70
N SER A 62 25.24 -22.36 7.90
CA SER A 62 25.65 -21.05 8.39
C SER A 62 25.23 -19.92 7.44
N GLY A 63 25.31 -18.68 7.91
CA GLY A 63 25.00 -17.50 7.11
C GLY A 63 23.49 -17.32 6.89
N HIS A 64 22.67 -17.59 7.92
CA HIS A 64 21.25 -17.37 7.89
C HIS A 64 20.93 -15.87 7.75
N LEU A 65 19.90 -15.58 6.96
CA LEU A 65 19.32 -14.23 6.88
C LEU A 65 18.21 -14.13 7.94
N SER A 66 18.36 -13.24 8.93
CA SER A 66 17.34 -13.03 9.95
C SER A 66 16.10 -12.35 9.37
N ASP A 67 14.96 -12.48 10.05
CA ASP A 67 13.70 -11.85 9.64
C ASP A 67 13.81 -10.32 9.59
N VAL A 68 14.53 -9.70 10.53
CA VAL A 68 14.82 -8.26 10.54
C VAL A 68 15.53 -7.83 9.24
N HIS A 69 16.59 -8.54 8.87
CA HIS A 69 17.31 -8.21 7.64
C HIS A 69 16.48 -8.52 6.38
N ALA A 70 15.72 -9.61 6.39
CA ALA A 70 14.82 -9.95 5.29
C ALA A 70 13.70 -8.91 5.13
N HIS A 71 13.15 -8.42 6.25
CA HIS A 71 12.16 -7.35 6.27
C HIS A 71 12.72 -6.05 5.66
N ALA A 72 13.91 -5.62 6.08
CA ALA A 72 14.55 -4.44 5.50
C ALA A 72 14.78 -4.59 3.98
N LEU A 73 15.27 -5.76 3.53
CA LEU A 73 15.43 -6.05 2.11
C LEU A 73 14.09 -6.06 1.35
N ALA A 74 13.00 -6.52 1.98
CA ALA A 74 11.66 -6.47 1.39
C ALA A 74 11.15 -5.02 1.24
N ILE A 75 11.49 -4.12 2.16
CA ILE A 75 11.20 -2.68 2.03
C ILE A 75 11.98 -2.08 0.86
N TYR A 76 13.27 -2.39 0.71
CA TYR A 76 14.03 -1.97 -0.48
C TYR A 76 13.48 -2.57 -1.78
N ALA A 77 12.93 -3.78 -1.73
CA ALA A 77 12.24 -4.38 -2.88
C ALA A 77 10.99 -3.58 -3.29
N MET A 78 10.28 -2.97 -2.32
CA MET A 78 9.17 -2.05 -2.61
C MET A 78 9.68 -0.76 -3.28
N ASP A 79 10.85 -0.23 -2.90
CA ASP A 79 11.47 0.90 -3.60
C ASP A 79 11.77 0.57 -5.07
N GLN A 80 12.26 -0.64 -5.35
CA GLN A 80 12.50 -1.07 -6.73
C GLN A 80 11.18 -1.16 -7.52
N MET A 81 10.12 -1.67 -6.89
CA MET A 81 8.79 -1.68 -7.50
C MET A 81 8.30 -0.26 -7.78
N ALA A 82 8.41 0.67 -6.82
CA ALA A 82 8.04 2.07 -7.02
C ALA A 82 8.73 2.69 -8.26
N ARG A 83 10.03 2.46 -8.39
CA ARG A 83 10.81 2.93 -9.55
C ARG A 83 10.32 2.30 -10.86
N SER A 84 9.98 1.01 -10.82
CA SER A 84 9.43 0.32 -11.99
C SER A 84 8.07 0.90 -12.42
N LEU A 85 7.19 1.22 -11.46
CA LEU A 85 5.88 1.83 -11.76
C LEU A 85 6.04 3.20 -12.43
N VAL A 86 6.93 4.05 -11.93
CA VAL A 86 7.19 5.37 -12.53
C VAL A 86 7.89 5.23 -13.89
N ALA A 87 8.75 4.22 -14.08
CA ALA A 87 9.33 3.95 -15.41
C ALA A 87 8.27 3.50 -16.43
N MET A 88 7.20 2.82 -15.99
CA MET A 88 6.07 2.43 -16.87
C MET A 88 5.15 3.61 -17.21
N LEU A 89 4.99 4.57 -16.30
CA LEU A 89 4.15 5.76 -16.48
C LEU A 89 4.86 7.00 -15.90
N PRO A 90 5.64 7.73 -16.74
CA PRO A 90 6.46 8.85 -16.28
C PRO A 90 5.69 10.08 -15.78
N GLU A 91 4.37 10.13 -15.94
CA GLU A 91 3.48 11.14 -15.34
C GLU A 91 3.37 11.01 -13.83
N LEU A 92 3.74 9.86 -13.27
CA LEU A 92 3.84 9.63 -11.83
C LEU A 92 5.19 10.12 -11.31
N THR A 93 5.22 10.49 -10.02
CA THR A 93 6.44 11.02 -9.39
C THR A 93 6.77 10.26 -8.10
N LEU A 94 8.05 9.90 -7.93
CA LEU A 94 8.55 9.28 -6.72
C LEU A 94 8.60 10.28 -5.57
N VAL A 95 8.18 9.86 -4.38
CA VAL A 95 8.27 10.62 -3.12
C VAL A 95 8.76 9.72 -1.99
N ARG A 96 9.51 10.28 -1.03
CA ARG A 96 10.13 9.52 0.07
C ARG A 96 9.52 9.84 1.42
N ASN A 97 9.16 11.09 1.65
CA ASN A 97 8.81 11.61 2.97
C ASN A 97 7.72 12.70 2.87
N PRO A 98 7.12 13.13 3.98
CA PRO A 98 6.05 14.12 3.98
C PRO A 98 6.43 15.45 3.34
N LEU A 99 7.70 15.87 3.42
CA LEU A 99 8.16 17.13 2.81
C LEU A 99 8.13 17.03 1.28
N GLU A 100 8.66 15.93 0.71
CA GLU A 100 8.58 15.69 -0.73
C GLU A 100 7.14 15.50 -1.21
N ILE A 101 6.28 14.86 -0.39
CA ILE A 101 4.85 14.69 -0.70
C ILE A 101 4.17 16.06 -0.79
N ALA A 102 4.39 16.94 0.20
CA ALA A 102 3.84 18.29 0.20
C ALA A 102 4.38 19.12 -0.96
N GLU A 103 5.68 19.08 -1.23
CA GLU A 103 6.31 19.84 -2.32
C GLU A 103 5.83 19.38 -3.69
N ARG A 104 5.85 18.05 -3.95
CA ARG A 104 5.55 17.50 -5.28
C ARG A 104 4.07 17.34 -5.55
N GLY A 105 3.24 17.23 -4.52
CA GLY A 105 1.80 17.15 -4.65
C GLY A 105 1.17 18.34 -5.37
N TRP A 106 1.80 19.52 -5.34
CA TRP A 106 1.36 20.70 -6.08
C TRP A 106 1.68 20.64 -7.58
N GLN A 107 2.67 19.85 -7.97
CA GLN A 107 3.20 19.83 -9.34
C GLN A 107 2.79 18.57 -10.09
N HIS A 108 2.47 17.48 -9.40
CA HIS A 108 2.24 16.17 -9.97
C HIS A 108 0.90 15.59 -9.53
N ARG A 109 0.22 14.91 -10.44
CA ARG A 109 -1.09 14.34 -10.17
C ARG A 109 -1.03 13.07 -9.35
N GLY A 110 -0.06 12.20 -9.59
CA GLY A 110 0.07 10.92 -8.89
C GLY A 110 1.45 10.74 -8.27
N LEU A 111 1.48 10.38 -7.00
CA LEU A 111 2.71 10.15 -6.25
C LEU A 111 2.89 8.65 -6.01
N VAL A 112 4.14 8.18 -6.06
CA VAL A 112 4.51 6.79 -5.74
C VAL A 112 5.54 6.81 -4.62
N TRP A 113 5.21 6.19 -3.51
CA TRP A 113 6.05 6.21 -2.32
C TRP A 113 7.23 5.25 -2.43
N LEU A 114 8.41 5.76 -2.00
CA LEU A 114 9.62 4.98 -1.74
C LEU A 114 9.71 4.74 -0.23
N PRO A 115 9.32 3.55 0.28
CA PRO A 115 9.13 3.35 1.71
C PRO A 115 10.41 3.33 2.54
N SER A 116 11.57 3.02 1.96
CA SER A 116 12.78 2.73 2.74
C SER A 116 13.21 3.87 3.68
N GLU A 117 13.09 5.13 3.25
CA GLU A 117 13.53 6.27 4.05
C GLU A 117 12.72 6.41 5.35
N MET A 118 11.39 6.30 5.26
CA MET A 118 10.52 6.44 6.43
C MET A 118 10.41 5.14 7.23
N ALA A 119 10.19 4.03 6.55
CA ALA A 119 9.87 2.76 7.21
C ALA A 119 11.07 2.12 7.93
N LEU A 120 12.30 2.39 7.47
CA LEU A 120 13.51 1.92 8.15
C LEU A 120 14.08 2.93 9.17
N ASN A 121 13.52 4.14 9.26
CA ASN A 121 13.93 5.18 10.19
C ASN A 121 12.71 5.91 10.78
N PRO A 122 11.75 5.18 11.38
CA PRO A 122 10.48 5.77 11.80
C PRO A 122 10.65 6.86 12.86
N GLU A 123 11.72 6.81 13.65
CA GLU A 123 12.06 7.80 14.68
C GLU A 123 12.32 9.21 14.10
N LEU A 124 12.76 9.30 12.86
CA LEU A 124 13.00 10.60 12.19
C LEU A 124 11.70 11.29 11.78
N TRP A 125 10.59 10.55 11.74
CA TRP A 125 9.31 11.03 11.21
C TRP A 125 8.19 11.04 12.26
N ALA A 126 8.54 11.01 13.55
CA ALA A 126 7.61 10.93 14.68
C ALA A 126 6.62 9.75 14.59
N GLY A 127 6.94 8.74 13.79
CA GLY A 127 6.13 7.55 13.61
C GLY A 127 6.40 6.48 14.67
N THR A 128 5.37 5.67 14.94
CA THR A 128 5.57 4.45 15.73
C THR A 128 6.27 3.41 14.85
N ALA A 129 7.34 2.80 15.36
CA ALA A 129 8.02 1.72 14.68
C ALA A 129 7.06 0.54 14.44
N LEU A 130 7.09 0.00 13.24
CA LEU A 130 6.37 -1.22 12.92
C LEU A 130 7.22 -2.45 13.27
N PRO A 131 6.59 -3.60 13.63
CA PRO A 131 7.35 -4.83 13.82
C PRO A 131 8.13 -5.23 12.56
N GLU A 132 9.43 -5.50 12.73
CA GLU A 132 10.33 -5.90 11.66
C GLU A 132 10.19 -7.41 11.38
N SER A 133 9.06 -7.80 10.82
CA SER A 133 8.70 -9.18 10.54
C SER A 133 7.90 -9.32 9.25
N TRP A 134 7.76 -10.54 8.75
CA TRP A 134 6.90 -10.86 7.61
C TRP A 134 5.38 -10.71 7.88
N GLU A 135 4.98 -10.45 9.11
CA GLU A 135 3.60 -10.11 9.47
C GLU A 135 3.25 -8.66 9.09
N THR A 136 4.29 -7.80 9.00
CA THR A 136 4.19 -6.41 8.58
C THR A 136 4.66 -6.32 7.14
N THR A 137 3.73 -6.30 6.19
CA THR A 137 4.07 -6.15 4.78
C THR A 137 3.50 -4.84 4.20
N SER A 138 3.31 -4.78 2.91
CA SER A 138 2.91 -3.54 2.23
C SER A 138 1.51 -3.02 2.60
N ASP A 139 0.59 -3.86 3.11
CA ASP A 139 -0.72 -3.39 3.60
C ASP A 139 -0.55 -2.60 4.89
N SER A 140 0.22 -3.17 5.83
CA SER A 140 0.56 -2.53 7.10
C SER A 140 1.35 -1.24 6.90
N LEU A 141 2.31 -1.23 5.97
CA LEU A 141 3.07 -0.03 5.61
C LEU A 141 2.18 1.04 4.98
N ALA A 142 1.19 0.65 4.16
CA ALA A 142 0.24 1.60 3.59
C ALA A 142 -0.68 2.22 4.65
N ALA A 143 -1.17 1.41 5.60
CA ALA A 143 -1.96 1.91 6.72
C ALA A 143 -1.13 2.81 7.64
N TRP A 144 0.12 2.44 7.92
CA TRP A 144 1.04 3.27 8.68
C TRP A 144 1.31 4.61 7.99
N LEU A 145 1.59 4.61 6.68
CA LEU A 145 1.76 5.85 5.92
C LEU A 145 0.48 6.71 5.95
N ALA A 146 -0.70 6.10 5.83
CA ALA A 146 -1.96 6.80 5.90
C ALA A 146 -2.15 7.52 7.26
N CYS A 147 -1.73 6.90 8.37
CA CYS A 147 -1.69 7.56 9.68
C CYS A 147 -0.72 8.74 9.69
N GLN A 148 0.51 8.58 9.14
CA GLN A 148 1.54 9.64 9.13
C GLN A 148 1.11 10.87 8.32
N LEU A 149 0.28 10.67 7.30
CA LEU A 149 -0.18 11.72 6.40
C LEU A 149 -1.55 12.29 6.77
N GLU A 150 -2.15 11.79 7.86
CA GLU A 150 -3.54 12.12 8.22
C GLU A 150 -4.47 11.93 7.00
N ALA A 151 -4.25 10.85 6.26
CA ALA A 151 -5.02 10.54 5.06
C ALA A 151 -6.50 10.34 5.42
N SER A 152 -7.39 10.62 4.47
CA SER A 152 -8.83 10.38 4.65
C SER A 152 -9.22 8.96 4.27
N HIS A 153 -8.47 8.35 3.35
CA HIS A 153 -8.87 7.09 2.71
C HIS A 153 -7.67 6.17 2.49
N LEU A 154 -7.85 4.89 2.82
CA LEU A 154 -6.93 3.81 2.47
C LEU A 154 -7.64 2.79 1.59
N LEU A 155 -7.11 2.53 0.40
CA LEU A 155 -7.60 1.50 -0.51
C LEU A 155 -6.56 0.41 -0.70
N LEU A 156 -6.89 -0.82 -0.30
CA LEU A 156 -6.06 -2.01 -0.51
C LEU A 156 -6.52 -2.76 -1.75
N VAL A 157 -5.79 -2.61 -2.85
CA VAL A 157 -6.08 -3.29 -4.12
C VAL A 157 -5.38 -4.64 -4.16
N LYS A 158 -6.15 -5.69 -4.36
CA LYS A 158 -5.72 -7.09 -4.30
C LYS A 158 -6.07 -7.85 -5.57
N SER A 159 -5.45 -9.01 -5.78
CA SER A 159 -5.74 -9.92 -6.90
C SER A 159 -6.47 -11.20 -6.47
N ASP A 160 -7.00 -11.24 -5.26
CA ASP A 160 -7.69 -12.43 -4.74
C ASP A 160 -9.14 -12.46 -5.20
N ASP A 161 -9.50 -13.48 -6.00
CA ASP A 161 -10.83 -13.64 -6.58
C ASP A 161 -11.95 -13.81 -5.55
N ARG A 162 -11.63 -14.17 -4.29
CA ARG A 162 -12.62 -14.21 -3.21
C ARG A 162 -13.27 -12.85 -2.95
N LEU A 163 -12.58 -11.76 -3.28
CA LEU A 163 -13.11 -10.39 -3.22
C LEU A 163 -14.15 -10.07 -4.29
N LEU A 164 -14.32 -10.93 -5.29
CA LEU A 164 -15.38 -10.82 -6.31
C LEU A 164 -16.72 -11.36 -5.79
N GLN A 165 -16.71 -12.18 -4.76
CA GLN A 165 -17.89 -12.71 -4.12
C GLN A 165 -18.44 -11.63 -3.18
N GLN A 166 -19.52 -10.97 -3.58
CA GLN A 166 -20.09 -9.82 -2.89
C GLN A 166 -20.55 -10.16 -1.45
N GLN A 167 -19.76 -9.76 -0.46
CA GLN A 167 -20.25 -9.50 0.89
C GLN A 167 -19.70 -8.13 1.35
N PRO A 168 -20.53 -7.16 1.70
CA PRO A 168 -20.09 -5.78 1.92
C PRO A 168 -19.29 -5.52 3.21
N SER A 169 -19.15 -6.50 4.09
CA SER A 169 -18.26 -6.37 5.25
C SER A 169 -17.64 -7.71 5.61
N HIS A 170 -16.34 -7.82 5.39
CA HIS A 170 -15.58 -8.90 5.98
C HIS A 170 -14.93 -8.39 7.27
N ALA A 171 -15.06 -9.14 8.36
CA ALA A 171 -14.29 -8.85 9.56
C ALA A 171 -12.79 -8.92 9.21
N LEU A 172 -12.00 -7.96 9.72
CA LEU A 172 -10.55 -7.92 9.50
C LEU A 172 -9.91 -9.28 9.79
N ALA A 173 -10.31 -9.92 10.90
CA ALA A 173 -9.79 -11.23 11.29
C ALA A 173 -10.02 -12.33 10.23
N ALA A 174 -11.15 -12.30 9.52
CA ALA A 174 -11.43 -13.27 8.45
C ALA A 174 -10.50 -13.04 7.23
N LEU A 175 -10.33 -11.78 6.82
CA LEU A 175 -9.42 -11.44 5.72
C LEU A 175 -7.96 -11.77 6.05
N GLN A 176 -7.56 -11.64 7.31
CA GLN A 176 -6.24 -12.03 7.80
C GLN A 176 -6.07 -13.56 7.82
N ALA A 177 -7.07 -14.29 8.34
CA ALA A 177 -7.05 -15.76 8.34
C ALA A 177 -6.98 -16.34 6.93
N ASP A 178 -7.62 -15.69 5.98
CA ASP A 178 -7.57 -16.02 4.55
C ASP A 178 -6.27 -15.57 3.85
N GLY A 179 -5.40 -14.82 4.52
CA GLY A 179 -4.18 -14.26 3.94
C GLY A 179 -4.41 -13.18 2.87
N ILE A 180 -5.61 -12.58 2.84
CA ILE A 180 -5.95 -11.50 1.90
C ILE A 180 -5.28 -10.20 2.33
N VAL A 181 -5.22 -9.92 3.63
CA VAL A 181 -4.53 -8.76 4.21
C VAL A 181 -3.57 -9.16 5.32
N ASP A 182 -2.61 -8.29 5.61
CA ASP A 182 -1.58 -8.52 6.62
C ASP A 182 -2.14 -8.64 8.03
N THR A 183 -1.55 -9.50 8.85
CA THR A 183 -1.86 -9.58 10.29
C THR A 183 -1.46 -8.31 11.03
N GLY A 184 -0.42 -7.61 10.59
CA GLY A 184 0.05 -6.35 11.16
C GLY A 184 -0.96 -5.20 11.11
N LEU A 185 -1.99 -5.26 10.25
CA LEU A 185 -3.07 -4.26 10.23
C LEU A 185 -3.84 -4.15 11.55
N SER A 186 -3.94 -5.24 12.32
CA SER A 186 -4.63 -5.25 13.62
C SER A 186 -4.03 -4.29 14.64
N SER A 187 -2.76 -3.94 14.52
CA SER A 187 -2.08 -2.99 15.42
C SER A 187 -2.23 -1.53 14.98
N ILE A 188 -2.59 -1.27 13.72
CA ILE A 188 -2.62 0.06 13.13
C ILE A 188 -4.05 0.59 13.02
N LEU A 189 -4.97 -0.20 12.48
CA LEU A 189 -6.34 0.22 12.19
C LEU A 189 -7.14 0.73 13.41
N PRO A 190 -6.96 0.20 14.64
CA PRO A 190 -7.67 0.73 15.80
C PRO A 190 -7.38 2.20 16.12
N GLN A 191 -6.26 2.74 15.63
CA GLN A 191 -5.85 4.13 15.83
C GLN A 191 -6.11 5.00 14.59
N ALA A 192 -6.59 4.39 13.51
CA ALA A 192 -6.78 5.08 12.23
C ALA A 192 -8.02 5.98 12.25
N THR A 193 -7.89 7.15 11.68
CA THR A 193 -8.99 8.11 11.48
C THR A 193 -9.57 8.08 10.06
N PHE A 194 -8.95 7.31 9.17
CA PHE A 194 -9.34 7.15 7.77
C PHE A 194 -10.24 5.94 7.56
N GLN A 195 -11.04 5.97 6.51
CA GLN A 195 -11.79 4.80 6.06
C GLN A 195 -10.89 3.85 5.26
N THR A 196 -11.07 2.54 5.45
CA THR A 196 -10.28 1.50 4.78
C THR A 196 -11.17 0.59 3.96
N TRP A 197 -10.83 0.41 2.69
CA TRP A 197 -11.48 -0.54 1.80
C TRP A 197 -10.49 -1.58 1.26
N VAL A 198 -11.01 -2.76 1.02
CA VAL A 198 -10.32 -3.82 0.29
C VAL A 198 -11.09 -4.11 -0.98
N MET A 199 -10.43 -4.10 -2.13
CA MET A 199 -11.09 -4.35 -3.40
C MET A 199 -10.26 -5.22 -4.34
N HIS A 200 -10.95 -5.93 -5.21
CA HIS A 200 -10.30 -6.67 -6.29
C HIS A 200 -9.83 -5.70 -7.39
N HIS A 201 -8.64 -5.95 -7.93
CA HIS A 201 -8.01 -5.07 -8.92
C HIS A 201 -8.85 -4.82 -10.18
N SER A 202 -9.74 -5.76 -10.56
CA SER A 202 -10.58 -5.63 -11.74
C SER A 202 -11.63 -4.52 -11.63
N HIS A 203 -11.90 -4.02 -10.42
CA HIS A 203 -12.90 -2.97 -10.18
C HIS A 203 -12.39 -1.55 -10.46
N VAL A 204 -11.21 -1.40 -11.07
CA VAL A 204 -10.64 -0.08 -11.43
C VAL A 204 -11.62 0.81 -12.20
N GLY A 205 -12.48 0.22 -13.04
CA GLY A 205 -13.49 0.94 -13.81
C GLY A 205 -14.51 1.71 -12.97
N GLN A 206 -14.70 1.35 -11.70
CA GLN A 206 -15.58 2.10 -10.80
C GLN A 206 -15.09 3.55 -10.57
N PHE A 207 -13.80 3.80 -10.74
CA PHE A 207 -13.18 5.11 -10.58
C PHE A 207 -13.07 5.92 -11.89
N GLU A 208 -13.65 5.47 -12.99
CA GLU A 208 -13.64 6.25 -14.24
C GLU A 208 -14.22 7.67 -14.11
N PRO A 209 -15.29 7.88 -13.30
CA PRO A 209 -15.82 9.22 -13.06
C PRO A 209 -14.94 10.11 -12.16
N GLY A 210 -14.03 9.52 -11.37
CA GLY A 210 -13.16 10.19 -10.41
C GLY A 210 -12.92 9.36 -9.16
N LEU A 211 -12.05 9.85 -8.28
CA LEU A 211 -11.79 9.26 -6.97
C LEU A 211 -12.84 9.78 -5.98
N ASP A 212 -13.89 9.02 -5.79
CA ASP A 212 -15.00 9.34 -4.88
C ASP A 212 -15.26 8.16 -3.94
N ALA A 213 -15.23 8.41 -2.63
CA ALA A 213 -15.50 7.42 -1.60
C ALA A 213 -16.94 6.86 -1.66
N GLN A 214 -17.89 7.61 -2.20
CA GLN A 214 -19.28 7.15 -2.35
C GLN A 214 -19.40 5.96 -3.32
N ILE A 215 -18.49 5.87 -4.28
CA ILE A 215 -18.41 4.75 -5.24
C ILE A 215 -18.07 3.45 -4.51
N LEU A 216 -17.39 3.54 -3.37
CA LEU A 216 -16.91 2.39 -2.59
C LEU A 216 -17.94 1.85 -1.59
N SER A 217 -19.13 2.43 -1.52
CA SER A 217 -20.18 2.06 -0.56
C SER A 217 -20.66 0.60 -0.65
N GLY A 218 -20.37 -0.10 -1.73
CA GLY A 218 -20.66 -1.53 -1.92
C GLY A 218 -19.47 -2.47 -1.74
N LEU A 219 -18.30 -1.96 -1.36
CA LEU A 219 -17.08 -2.74 -1.22
C LEU A 219 -16.84 -3.20 0.22
N VAL A 220 -15.90 -4.12 0.37
CA VAL A 220 -15.43 -4.59 1.67
C VAL A 220 -14.82 -3.43 2.44
N THR A 221 -15.49 -3.00 3.51
CA THR A 221 -15.02 -1.96 4.42
C THR A 221 -14.45 -2.62 5.67
N LEU A 222 -13.25 -2.23 6.08
CA LEU A 222 -12.67 -2.68 7.33
C LEU A 222 -13.17 -1.77 8.46
N PRO A 223 -13.80 -2.34 9.52
CA PRO A 223 -14.26 -1.55 10.64
C PRO A 223 -13.06 -1.03 11.45
N HIS A 224 -13.11 0.25 11.79
CA HIS A 224 -12.30 0.79 12.87
C HIS A 224 -12.99 0.40 14.18
N GLN A 225 -12.24 -0.09 15.16
CA GLN A 225 -12.81 -0.31 16.49
C GLN A 225 -13.07 1.09 17.08
N SER A 226 -14.35 1.38 17.30
CA SER A 226 -14.82 2.54 18.08
C SER A 226 -14.52 2.38 19.55
#